data_f5929cd182cdcfe471b804cdf05239a1
#
_entry.id   f5929cd182cdcfe471b804cdf05239a1
#
_cell.length_a   1.000
_cell.length_b   1.000
_cell.length_c   1.000
_cell.angle_alpha   90.00
_cell.angle_beta   90.00
_cell.angle_gamma   90.00
#
_symmetry.space_group_name_H-M   'P 1'
#
loop_
_entity.id
_entity.type
_entity.pdbx_description
1 polymer ?
#
loop_
_entity_poly.entity_id
_entity_poly.type
_entity_poly.pdbx_seq_one_letter_code
_entity_poly.pdbx_strand_id
1 'polypeptide(L)'
;AFITHENERHHDVPWGIFGGGPGATGKVEIYNVSDPDNIQDMPAKFSGIKINAGDVHAFYAPCGGGYGDPLERPASQVLEDVLDDFCTVEHARKAYGVVVDLTTETVDESATESLRAQMRSQPLATTSAPERKVQQVVRETVPAQRDRVGARVSEPVQPAKSLEADQTVASTISQ
;
A
#
# COMPACT_ATOMS: atom_id res chain seq x y z
N ALA A 1 8.46 -19.47 -7.41
CA ALA A 1 7.62 -19.24 -6.24
C ALA A 1 6.24 -18.75 -6.66
N PHE A 2 5.30 -18.68 -5.69
CA PHE A 2 3.98 -18.09 -5.88
C PHE A 2 3.77 -17.06 -4.80
N ILE A 3 3.09 -15.95 -5.16
CA ILE A 3 2.73 -14.89 -4.24
C ILE A 3 1.21 -14.82 -4.06
N THR A 4 0.80 -14.55 -2.83
CA THR A 4 -0.55 -14.13 -2.46
C THR A 4 -0.43 -12.79 -1.77
N HIS A 5 -1.27 -11.85 -2.11
CA HIS A 5 -1.27 -10.50 -1.57
C HIS A 5 -2.69 -10.09 -1.17
N GLU A 6 -2.79 -9.40 -0.06
CA GLU A 6 -4.01 -8.77 0.40
C GLU A 6 -3.71 -7.37 0.91
N ASN A 7 -4.41 -6.39 0.37
CA ASN A 7 -4.35 -4.99 0.75
C ASN A 7 -5.75 -4.37 0.61
N GLU A 8 -5.89 -3.13 1.07
CA GLU A 8 -7.13 -2.38 1.01
C GLU A 8 -6.90 -0.97 0.47
N ARG A 9 -7.98 -0.21 0.27
CA ARG A 9 -7.95 1.21 -0.13
C ARG A 9 -7.18 1.49 -1.44
N HIS A 10 -7.34 0.63 -2.43
CA HIS A 10 -6.81 0.89 -3.78
C HIS A 10 -7.70 1.85 -4.59
N HIS A 11 -8.96 2.01 -4.19
CA HIS A 11 -9.94 2.84 -4.92
C HIS A 11 -10.43 4.04 -4.10
N ASP A 12 -10.54 3.88 -2.80
CA ASP A 12 -11.08 4.90 -1.92
C ASP A 12 -9.96 5.42 -1.00
N VAL A 13 -9.70 6.73 -1.10
CA VAL A 13 -8.69 7.39 -0.24
C VAL A 13 -9.22 7.54 1.19
N PRO A 14 -8.38 7.41 2.22
CA PRO A 14 -8.72 7.84 3.56
C PRO A 14 -9.02 9.35 3.56
N TRP A 15 -10.16 9.73 4.10
CA TRP A 15 -10.51 11.14 4.21
C TRP A 15 -9.74 11.82 5.35
N GLY A 16 -9.51 13.13 5.21
CA GLY A 16 -9.01 13.97 6.30
C GLY A 16 -10.14 14.47 7.19
N ILE A 17 -9.78 14.99 8.34
CA ILE A 17 -10.71 15.56 9.32
C ILE A 17 -10.26 16.97 9.74
N PHE A 18 -11.21 17.80 10.15
CA PHE A 18 -10.98 19.19 10.59
C PHE A 18 -10.18 20.05 9.59
N GLY A 19 -10.43 19.88 8.30
CA GLY A 19 -9.74 20.60 7.25
C GLY A 19 -8.52 19.90 6.66
N GLY A 20 -8.15 18.73 7.18
CA GLY A 20 -7.08 17.92 6.62
C GLY A 20 -7.43 17.34 5.25
N GLY A 21 -6.43 17.20 4.39
CA GLY A 21 -6.58 16.61 3.07
C GLY A 21 -6.74 15.09 3.08
N PRO A 22 -7.20 14.48 1.98
CA PRO A 22 -7.26 13.04 1.84
C PRO A 22 -5.85 12.43 1.80
N GLY A 23 -5.73 11.18 2.25
CA GLY A 23 -4.52 10.38 2.09
C GLY A 23 -4.37 9.83 0.66
N ALA A 24 -3.31 9.07 0.43
CA ALA A 24 -3.10 8.37 -0.84
C ALA A 24 -3.73 6.97 -0.83
N THR A 25 -4.11 6.48 -2.01
CA THR A 25 -4.54 5.08 -2.20
C THR A 25 -3.36 4.13 -2.13
N GLY A 26 -3.63 2.88 -1.76
CA GLY A 26 -2.68 1.78 -1.92
C GLY A 26 -2.51 1.40 -3.39
N LYS A 27 -1.38 0.79 -3.72
CA LYS A 27 -1.06 0.28 -5.05
C LYS A 27 -0.18 -0.96 -4.94
N VAL A 28 -0.34 -1.87 -5.89
CA VAL A 28 0.56 -3.03 -6.03
C VAL A 28 0.94 -3.19 -7.48
N GLU A 29 2.22 -3.39 -7.72
CA GLU A 29 2.79 -3.56 -9.05
C GLU A 29 3.70 -4.78 -9.08
N ILE A 30 3.74 -5.45 -10.23
CA ILE A 30 4.72 -6.49 -10.50
C ILE A 30 5.42 -6.13 -11.82
N TYR A 31 6.75 -6.16 -11.80
CA TYR A 31 7.58 -5.97 -12.98
C TYR A 31 8.86 -6.81 -12.88
N ASN A 32 9.59 -6.97 -13.98
CA ASN A 32 10.87 -7.67 -13.98
C ASN A 32 12.02 -6.67 -14.07
N VAL A 33 13.10 -6.88 -13.33
CA VAL A 33 14.28 -5.99 -13.35
C VAL A 33 14.94 -5.88 -14.73
N SER A 34 14.72 -6.86 -15.61
CA SER A 34 15.22 -6.81 -17.00
C SER A 34 14.31 -6.00 -17.94
N ASP A 35 13.09 -5.67 -17.51
CA ASP A 35 12.09 -4.90 -18.26
C ASP A 35 11.26 -4.04 -17.28
N PRO A 36 11.88 -3.03 -16.65
CA PRO A 36 11.28 -2.26 -15.57
C PRO A 36 10.12 -1.35 -16.03
N ASP A 37 10.02 -1.07 -17.32
CA ASP A 37 8.95 -0.24 -17.87
C ASP A 37 7.65 -1.03 -18.13
N ASN A 38 7.73 -2.37 -18.15
CA ASN A 38 6.58 -3.26 -18.33
C ASN A 38 5.94 -3.58 -16.98
N ILE A 39 5.27 -2.59 -16.43
CA ILE A 39 4.65 -2.66 -15.09
C ILE A 39 3.25 -3.25 -15.21
N GLN A 40 2.98 -4.28 -14.43
CA GLN A 40 1.67 -4.89 -14.23
C GLN A 40 1.01 -4.32 -12.97
N ASP A 41 -0.04 -3.53 -13.14
CA ASP A 41 -0.89 -3.11 -12.00
C ASP A 41 -1.71 -4.30 -11.51
N MET A 42 -1.61 -4.58 -10.22
CA MET A 42 -2.27 -5.70 -9.58
C MET A 42 -3.49 -5.24 -8.75
N PRO A 43 -4.55 -6.07 -8.67
CA PRO A 43 -5.66 -5.78 -7.77
C PRO A 43 -5.22 -5.83 -6.31
N ALA A 44 -6.02 -5.22 -5.42
CA ALA A 44 -5.75 -5.18 -3.98
C ALA A 44 -5.64 -6.58 -3.34
N LYS A 45 -6.31 -7.57 -3.92
CA LYS A 45 -6.31 -8.95 -3.42
C LYS A 45 -6.12 -9.92 -4.58
N PHE A 46 -5.11 -10.77 -4.47
CA PHE A 46 -4.84 -11.83 -5.43
C PHE A 46 -4.12 -13.01 -4.77
N SER A 47 -4.18 -14.17 -5.41
CA SER A 47 -3.56 -15.38 -4.90
C SER A 47 -3.01 -16.23 -6.04
N GLY A 48 -1.92 -16.96 -5.76
CA GLY A 48 -1.37 -17.95 -6.66
C GLY A 48 -0.70 -17.38 -7.90
N ILE A 49 -0.26 -16.11 -7.88
CA ILE A 49 0.51 -15.52 -8.98
C ILE A 49 1.93 -16.11 -8.94
N LYS A 50 2.34 -16.69 -10.06
CA LYS A 50 3.70 -17.23 -10.21
C LYS A 50 4.69 -16.08 -10.36
N ILE A 51 5.77 -16.14 -9.57
CA ILE A 51 6.89 -15.20 -9.63
C ILE A 51 8.14 -15.95 -10.12
N ASN A 52 8.89 -15.33 -11.01
CA ASN A 52 10.14 -15.81 -11.56
C ASN A 52 11.33 -15.09 -10.93
N ALA A 53 12.55 -15.51 -11.27
CA ALA A 53 13.74 -14.77 -10.88
C ALA A 53 13.77 -13.40 -11.57
N GLY A 54 14.11 -12.36 -10.82
CA GLY A 54 14.13 -10.98 -11.31
C GLY A 54 12.77 -10.25 -11.25
N ASP A 55 11.67 -10.94 -10.90
CA ASP A 55 10.40 -10.25 -10.67
C ASP A 55 10.44 -9.48 -9.35
N VAL A 56 9.97 -8.23 -9.40
CA VAL A 56 9.81 -7.33 -8.27
C VAL A 56 8.33 -7.19 -7.98
N HIS A 57 7.96 -7.38 -6.72
CA HIS A 57 6.65 -7.06 -6.19
C HIS A 57 6.75 -5.75 -5.41
N ALA A 58 6.30 -4.65 -6.01
CA ALA A 58 6.29 -3.34 -5.40
C ALA A 58 4.92 -3.10 -4.72
N PHE A 59 4.98 -2.80 -3.44
CA PHE A 59 3.81 -2.54 -2.62
C PHE A 59 3.86 -1.12 -2.07
N TYR A 60 2.82 -0.35 -2.33
CA TYR A 60 2.62 1.01 -1.81
C TYR A 60 1.46 0.97 -0.82
N ALA A 61 1.77 1.22 0.45
CA ALA A 61 0.75 1.29 1.49
C ALA A 61 -0.15 2.53 1.31
N PRO A 62 -1.45 2.44 1.59
CA PRO A 62 -2.30 3.63 1.65
C PRO A 62 -1.86 4.53 2.80
N CYS A 63 -1.91 5.83 2.60
CA CYS A 63 -1.62 6.81 3.64
C CYS A 63 -2.89 7.19 4.39
N GLY A 64 -2.76 7.55 5.69
CA GLY A 64 -3.86 8.14 6.46
C GLY A 64 -4.27 9.51 5.91
N GLY A 65 -5.51 9.91 6.18
CA GLY A 65 -5.96 11.29 5.92
C GLY A 65 -5.34 12.28 6.90
N GLY A 66 -5.24 13.55 6.50
CA GLY A 66 -4.70 14.62 7.31
C GLY A 66 -5.65 15.05 8.44
N TYR A 67 -5.09 15.67 9.45
CA TYR A 67 -5.82 16.27 10.58
C TYR A 67 -5.54 17.77 10.65
N GLY A 68 -6.57 18.60 10.63
CA GLY A 68 -6.46 20.05 10.68
C GLY A 68 -6.04 20.72 9.37
N ASP A 69 -6.10 22.04 9.33
CA ASP A 69 -5.70 22.83 8.16
C ASP A 69 -4.18 22.70 7.92
N PRO A 70 -3.74 22.19 6.76
CA PRO A 70 -2.32 22.07 6.44
C PRO A 70 -1.59 23.42 6.42
N LEU A 71 -2.28 24.53 6.16
CA LEU A 71 -1.70 25.88 6.16
C LEU A 71 -1.40 26.42 7.57
N GLU A 72 -1.90 25.76 8.62
CA GLU A 72 -1.60 26.08 10.03
C GLU A 72 -0.39 25.31 10.58
N ARG A 73 0.08 24.26 9.86
CA ARG A 73 1.26 23.49 10.31
C ARG A 73 2.48 24.42 10.38
N PRO A 74 3.26 24.40 11.50
CA PRO A 74 4.48 25.21 11.61
C PRO A 74 5.43 24.97 10.43
N ALA A 75 5.92 26.02 9.80
CA ALA A 75 6.79 25.92 8.62
C ALA A 75 8.11 25.20 8.94
N SER A 76 8.62 25.34 10.19
CA SER A 76 9.80 24.60 10.65
C SER A 76 9.59 23.08 10.68
N GLN A 77 8.40 22.62 11.09
CA GLN A 77 8.09 21.18 11.07
C GLN A 77 7.96 20.64 9.64
N VAL A 78 7.45 21.45 8.70
CA VAL A 78 7.40 21.07 7.29
C VAL A 78 8.81 20.99 6.70
N LEU A 79 9.71 21.89 7.12
CA LEU A 79 11.13 21.82 6.75
C LEU A 79 11.77 20.52 7.28
N GLU A 80 11.55 20.17 8.56
CA GLU A 80 12.03 18.93 9.13
C GLU A 80 11.51 17.71 8.32
N ASP A 81 10.21 17.65 8.00
CA ASP A 81 9.64 16.59 7.15
C ASP A 81 10.32 16.51 5.77
N VAL A 82 10.77 17.65 5.21
CA VAL A 82 11.48 17.68 3.92
C VAL A 82 12.92 17.17 4.07
N LEU A 83 13.62 17.56 5.13
CA LEU A 83 15.00 17.12 5.39
C LEU A 83 15.09 15.64 5.76
N ASP A 84 14.03 15.10 6.36
CA ASP A 84 13.89 13.69 6.73
C ASP A 84 13.30 12.82 5.59
N ASP A 85 13.15 13.36 4.37
CA ASP A 85 12.58 12.68 3.20
C ASP A 85 11.11 12.19 3.35
N PHE A 86 10.37 12.68 4.36
CA PHE A 86 8.93 12.38 4.49
C PHE A 86 8.06 13.22 3.53
N CYS A 87 8.58 14.33 3.06
CA CYS A 87 7.87 15.28 2.21
C CYS A 87 8.80 15.85 1.14
N THR A 88 8.34 15.93 -0.10
CA THR A 88 9.11 16.63 -1.15
C THR A 88 8.93 18.14 -1.04
N VAL A 89 9.92 18.90 -1.50
CA VAL A 89 9.82 20.38 -1.59
C VAL A 89 8.57 20.84 -2.36
N GLU A 90 8.23 20.09 -3.43
CA GLU A 90 7.02 20.38 -4.21
C GLU A 90 5.75 20.14 -3.39
N HIS A 91 5.71 19.07 -2.60
CA HIS A 91 4.58 18.78 -1.71
C HIS A 91 4.48 19.80 -0.58
N ALA A 92 5.61 20.17 0.05
CA ALA A 92 5.67 21.24 1.05
C ALA A 92 5.05 22.55 0.52
N ARG A 93 5.39 22.91 -0.71
CA ARG A 93 4.83 24.10 -1.37
C ARG A 93 3.34 23.97 -1.68
N LYS A 94 2.92 22.85 -2.28
CA LYS A 94 1.53 22.65 -2.75
C LYS A 94 0.53 22.39 -1.61
N ALA A 95 0.90 21.60 -0.63
CA ALA A 95 -0.01 21.18 0.44
C ALA A 95 0.05 22.11 1.65
N TYR A 96 1.24 22.54 2.05
CA TYR A 96 1.46 23.32 3.27
C TYR A 96 1.73 24.82 3.01
N GLY A 97 1.89 25.21 1.75
CA GLY A 97 2.24 26.58 1.38
C GLY A 97 3.60 27.01 1.92
N VAL A 98 4.53 26.09 2.10
CA VAL A 98 5.88 26.37 2.64
C VAL A 98 6.91 26.35 1.52
N VAL A 99 7.72 27.41 1.48
CA VAL A 99 8.82 27.56 0.53
C VAL A 99 10.14 27.22 1.23
N VAL A 100 10.76 26.12 0.80
CA VAL A 100 12.01 25.61 1.38
C VAL A 100 13.17 25.84 0.43
N ASP A 101 14.29 26.32 0.95
CA ASP A 101 15.58 26.36 0.26
C ASP A 101 16.46 25.21 0.79
N LEU A 102 16.67 24.20 -0.03
CA LEU A 102 17.53 23.04 0.31
C LEU A 102 19.03 23.38 0.37
N THR A 103 19.45 24.49 -0.24
CA THR A 103 20.86 24.88 -0.23
C THR A 103 21.28 25.43 1.14
N THR A 104 20.36 26.14 1.77
CA THR A 104 20.54 26.72 3.10
C THR A 104 19.85 25.95 4.20
N GLU A 105 19.05 24.94 3.83
CA GLU A 105 18.22 24.13 4.75
C GLU A 105 17.32 25.03 5.61
N THR A 106 16.70 26.04 4.98
CA THR A 106 15.87 27.04 5.68
C THR A 106 14.52 27.23 4.98
N VAL A 107 13.56 27.81 5.72
CA VAL A 107 12.29 28.29 5.18
C VAL A 107 12.46 29.72 4.70
N ASP A 108 11.99 30.04 3.50
CA ASP A 108 11.75 31.43 3.09
C ASP A 108 10.42 31.91 3.71
N GLU A 109 10.54 32.55 4.87
CA GLU A 109 9.38 33.05 5.65
C GLU A 109 8.49 33.98 4.87
N SER A 110 9.09 34.94 4.12
CA SER A 110 8.36 35.96 3.34
C SER A 110 7.58 35.34 2.18
N ALA A 111 8.22 34.40 1.44
CA ALA A 111 7.57 33.68 0.36
C ALA A 111 6.49 32.71 0.88
N THR A 112 6.73 32.09 2.03
CA THR A 112 5.78 31.20 2.71
C THR A 112 4.53 31.97 3.14
N GLU A 113 4.68 33.10 3.80
CA GLU A 113 3.55 33.95 4.22
C GLU A 113 2.71 34.44 3.02
N SER A 114 3.37 34.91 1.98
CA SER A 114 2.72 35.34 0.74
C SER A 114 1.95 34.20 0.07
N LEU A 115 2.56 33.04 -0.03
CA LEU A 115 1.95 31.86 -0.63
C LEU A 115 0.73 31.34 0.17
N ARG A 116 0.85 31.28 1.50
CA ARG A 116 -0.26 30.90 2.39
C ARG A 116 -1.43 31.87 2.30
N ALA A 117 -1.14 33.19 2.25
CA ALA A 117 -2.17 34.20 2.05
C ALA A 117 -2.90 34.01 0.71
N GLN A 118 -2.15 33.75 -0.36
CA GLN A 118 -2.73 33.45 -1.67
C GLN A 118 -3.58 32.18 -1.65
N MET A 119 -3.11 31.10 -1.02
CA MET A 119 -3.84 29.83 -0.94
C MET A 119 -5.14 29.97 -0.14
N ARG A 120 -5.14 30.72 0.96
CA ARG A 120 -6.36 31.01 1.74
C ARG A 120 -7.38 31.86 0.98
N SER A 121 -6.94 32.69 0.06
CA SER A 121 -7.84 33.55 -0.77
C SER A 121 -8.48 32.78 -1.93
N GLN A 122 -7.95 31.61 -2.30
CA GLN A 122 -8.54 30.76 -3.31
C GLN A 122 -9.63 29.90 -2.64
N PRO A 123 -10.85 29.79 -3.19
CA PRO A 123 -11.82 28.84 -2.69
C PRO A 123 -11.19 27.46 -2.79
N LEU A 124 -11.23 26.69 -1.68
CA LEU A 124 -10.82 25.30 -1.67
C LEU A 124 -11.43 24.63 -2.90
N ALA A 125 -10.59 24.30 -3.88
CA ALA A 125 -11.00 23.43 -4.95
C ALA A 125 -11.48 22.16 -4.23
N THR A 126 -12.79 21.98 -4.18
CA THR A 126 -13.37 20.69 -3.78
C THR A 126 -12.69 19.67 -4.68
N THR A 127 -11.73 18.96 -4.14
CA THR A 127 -11.12 17.84 -4.85
C THR A 127 -12.25 16.85 -5.01
N SER A 128 -12.99 17.00 -6.11
CA SER A 128 -13.91 15.98 -6.55
C SER A 128 -13.07 14.71 -6.62
N ALA A 129 -13.49 13.69 -5.92
CA ALA A 129 -12.89 12.37 -6.04
C ALA A 129 -12.66 12.12 -7.53
N PRO A 130 -11.47 11.65 -7.94
CA PRO A 130 -11.19 11.43 -9.35
C PRO A 130 -12.34 10.62 -9.93
N GLU A 131 -12.95 11.15 -10.98
CA GLU A 131 -14.05 10.46 -11.66
C GLU A 131 -13.60 9.03 -11.90
N ARG A 132 -14.34 8.08 -11.36
CA ARG A 132 -14.12 6.65 -11.60
C ARG A 132 -14.14 6.43 -13.11
N LYS A 133 -13.01 6.47 -13.76
CA LYS A 133 -12.84 5.65 -14.93
C LYS A 133 -12.81 4.22 -14.42
N VAL A 134 -13.99 3.63 -14.31
CA VAL A 134 -14.13 2.18 -14.24
C VAL A 134 -13.50 1.67 -15.52
N GLN A 135 -12.20 1.45 -15.51
CA GLN A 135 -11.60 0.59 -16.49
C GLN A 135 -12.31 -0.74 -16.27
N GLN A 136 -13.19 -1.04 -17.22
CA GLN A 136 -13.70 -2.38 -17.38
C GLN A 136 -12.47 -3.27 -17.41
N VAL A 137 -12.15 -3.86 -16.26
CA VAL A 137 -11.16 -4.93 -16.19
C VAL A 137 -11.73 -5.98 -17.11
N VAL A 138 -11.13 -6.05 -18.28
CA VAL A 138 -11.46 -7.03 -19.30
C VAL A 138 -11.39 -8.38 -18.60
N ARG A 139 -12.54 -8.99 -18.43
CA ARG A 139 -12.68 -10.38 -17.95
C ARG A 139 -12.23 -11.39 -19.02
N GLU A 140 -11.29 -10.98 -19.83
CA GLU A 140 -10.71 -11.80 -20.88
C GLU A 140 -9.29 -12.14 -20.48
N THR A 141 -9.10 -13.41 -20.30
CA THR A 141 -7.86 -14.18 -20.11
C THR A 141 -7.52 -14.64 -18.70
N VAL A 142 -8.48 -15.23 -18.00
CA VAL A 142 -8.15 -16.42 -17.26
C VAL A 142 -8.81 -17.59 -18.03
N PRO A 143 -8.09 -18.35 -18.84
CA PRO A 143 -8.65 -19.57 -19.41
C PRO A 143 -9.08 -20.42 -18.24
N ALA A 144 -10.33 -20.87 -18.31
CA ALA A 144 -10.98 -21.68 -17.30
C ALA A 144 -10.11 -22.92 -16.99
N GLN A 145 -9.25 -22.81 -16.00
CA GLN A 145 -8.55 -23.92 -15.38
C GLN A 145 -9.46 -24.55 -14.31
N ARG A 146 -10.80 -24.52 -14.57
CA ARG A 146 -11.81 -25.11 -13.67
C ARG A 146 -11.95 -26.63 -13.77
N ASP A 147 -11.31 -27.29 -14.72
CA ASP A 147 -11.58 -28.70 -14.98
C ASP A 147 -10.57 -29.67 -14.40
N ARG A 148 -9.64 -29.24 -13.56
CA ARG A 148 -8.67 -30.17 -12.92
C ARG A 148 -8.76 -30.28 -11.39
N VAL A 149 -9.64 -29.57 -10.72
CA VAL A 149 -9.85 -29.69 -9.26
C VAL A 149 -11.08 -30.55 -8.90
N GLY A 150 -11.89 -30.93 -9.87
CA GLY A 150 -13.12 -31.69 -9.68
C GLY A 150 -12.97 -33.21 -9.63
N ALA A 151 -11.75 -33.78 -9.78
CA ALA A 151 -11.59 -35.21 -9.97
C ALA A 151 -10.71 -35.93 -8.94
N ARG A 152 -10.54 -35.41 -7.73
CA ARG A 152 -9.84 -36.14 -6.65
C ARG A 152 -10.33 -35.82 -5.25
N VAL A 153 -11.61 -36.00 -5.00
CA VAL A 153 -12.08 -36.19 -3.63
C VAL A 153 -13.17 -37.28 -3.66
N SER A 154 -12.78 -38.52 -3.81
CA SER A 154 -13.65 -39.68 -3.56
C SER A 154 -12.84 -40.87 -3.10
N GLU A 155 -11.87 -40.69 -2.20
CA GLU A 155 -11.42 -41.77 -1.35
C GLU A 155 -11.67 -41.39 0.11
N PRO A 156 -12.45 -42.20 0.85
CA PRO A 156 -12.66 -42.00 2.27
C PRO A 156 -11.33 -42.21 3.00
N VAL A 157 -10.89 -41.23 3.75
CA VAL A 157 -9.76 -41.31 4.69
C VAL A 157 -10.11 -42.40 5.69
N GLN A 158 -9.39 -43.51 5.64
CA GLN A 158 -9.48 -44.57 6.65
C GLN A 158 -9.00 -44.01 8.00
N PRO A 159 -9.71 -44.28 9.10
CA PRO A 159 -9.25 -43.81 10.41
C PRO A 159 -7.91 -44.47 10.75
N ALA A 160 -6.97 -43.67 11.24
CA ALA A 160 -5.68 -44.13 11.72
C ALA A 160 -5.87 -45.24 12.76
N LYS A 161 -5.22 -46.38 12.56
CA LYS A 161 -5.15 -47.45 13.54
C LYS A 161 -4.55 -46.91 14.83
N SER A 162 -5.26 -47.08 15.94
CA SER A 162 -4.77 -46.81 17.28
C SER A 162 -3.45 -47.56 17.51
N LEU A 163 -2.41 -46.83 17.87
CA LEU A 163 -1.17 -47.41 18.39
C LEU A 163 -1.53 -48.06 19.74
N GLU A 164 -1.53 -49.40 19.76
CA GLU A 164 -1.51 -50.16 21.02
C GLU A 164 -0.23 -49.82 21.78
N ALA A 165 -0.40 -49.38 23.00
CA ALA A 165 0.69 -49.12 23.92
C ALA A 165 1.42 -50.44 24.22
N ASP A 166 2.67 -50.52 23.81
CA ASP A 166 3.58 -51.60 24.21
C ASP A 166 3.95 -51.43 25.69
N GLN A 167 3.32 -52.28 26.52
CA GLN A 167 3.63 -52.43 27.93
C GLN A 167 4.80 -53.36 28.12
N THR A 168 6.02 -52.91 27.82
CA THR A 168 7.21 -53.68 28.18
C THR A 168 8.41 -52.79 28.47
N VAL A 169 8.36 -52.00 29.54
CA VAL A 169 9.56 -51.56 30.26
C VAL A 169 9.16 -51.19 31.71
N ALA A 170 8.93 -52.18 32.52
CA ALA A 170 8.88 -52.00 33.97
C ALA A 170 9.47 -53.23 34.67
N SER A 171 10.78 -53.43 34.58
CA SER A 171 11.53 -54.22 35.55
C SER A 171 13.03 -54.14 35.30
N THR A 172 13.68 -53.08 35.77
CA THR A 172 15.11 -53.12 36.16
C THR A 172 15.50 -51.82 36.81
N ILE A 173 15.03 -51.55 38.04
CA ILE A 173 15.77 -50.70 39.00
C ILE A 173 15.42 -51.29 40.39
N SER A 174 16.19 -52.30 40.81
CA SER A 174 16.39 -52.64 42.19
C SER A 174 17.60 -53.55 42.29
N GLN A 175 18.76 -52.97 42.41
CA GLN A 175 19.92 -53.40 43.22
C GLN A 175 20.93 -52.28 43.24
#